data_26eb3809e9d5e8173ed4237af72c8abd
#
_entry.id   26eb3809e9d5e8173ed4237af72c8abd
#
_cell.length_a   1.000
_cell.length_b   1.000
_cell.length_c   1.000
_cell.angle_alpha   90.00
_cell.angle_beta   90.00
_cell.angle_gamma   90.00
#
_symmetry.space_group_name_H-M   'P 1'
#
loop_
_entity.id
_entity.type
_entity.pdbx_description
1 polymer ?
#
loop_
_entity_poly.entity_id
_entity_poly.type
_entity_poly.pdbx_seq_one_letter_code
_entity_poly.pdbx_strand_id
1 'polypeptide(L)'
;MDALAAFIDQIPSAPTRSGMLAARSDAAERGRVIFESAETGCTACHSGAHFTDNLAWDIGSAARVEGMDDIDRFQTPVLHGLARSAPYFHDGSLSSLEELVEKWVRSDKMGMGSHLSDDEAADLVAYLKSI
;
A
#
# COMPACT_ATOMS: atom_id res chain seq x y z
N MET A 1 19.99 9.09 20.93
CA MET A 1 19.10 8.48 19.90
C MET A 1 18.44 9.54 19.03
N ASP A 2 18.19 10.71 19.54
CA ASP A 2 17.45 11.77 18.83
C ASP A 2 18.17 12.32 17.59
N ALA A 3 19.51 12.42 17.61
CA ALA A 3 20.28 12.93 16.47
C ALA A 3 20.25 11.99 15.24
N LEU A 4 20.23 10.66 15.46
CA LEU A 4 20.11 9.68 14.38
C LEU A 4 18.71 9.69 13.77
N ALA A 5 17.67 9.74 14.59
CA ALA A 5 16.30 9.87 14.13
C ALA A 5 16.12 11.15 13.30
N ALA A 6 16.57 12.30 13.84
CA ALA A 6 16.52 13.57 13.13
C ALA A 6 17.30 13.57 11.80
N PHE A 7 18.41 12.83 11.73
CA PHE A 7 19.15 12.66 10.49
C PHE A 7 18.39 11.80 9.48
N ILE A 8 17.81 10.68 9.93
CA ILE A 8 17.03 9.76 9.07
C ILE A 8 15.81 10.48 8.51
N ASP A 9 15.11 11.28 9.32
CA ASP A 9 13.95 12.07 8.89
C ASP A 9 14.26 13.11 7.80
N GLN A 10 15.52 13.51 7.68
CA GLN A 10 15.97 14.45 6.66
C GLN A 10 16.37 13.77 5.33
N ILE A 11 16.44 12.44 5.30
CA ILE A 11 16.76 11.70 4.08
C ILE A 11 15.53 11.69 3.18
N PRO A 12 15.54 12.43 2.05
CA PRO A 12 14.38 12.42 1.17
C PRO A 12 14.21 11.03 0.54
N SER A 13 12.96 10.57 0.47
CA SER A 13 12.63 9.39 -0.32
C SER A 13 13.01 9.64 -1.78
N ALA A 14 13.95 8.86 -2.31
CA ALA A 14 14.37 9.01 -3.70
C ALA A 14 13.22 8.57 -4.63
N PRO A 15 12.69 9.47 -5.49
CA PRO A 15 11.66 9.08 -6.45
C PRO A 15 12.23 8.05 -7.43
N THR A 16 11.46 7.01 -7.73
CA THR A 16 11.83 6.10 -8.82
C THR A 16 11.60 6.79 -10.16
N ARG A 17 12.40 6.44 -11.16
CA ARG A 17 12.13 6.86 -12.56
C ARG A 17 10.72 6.42 -12.99
N SER A 18 10.31 5.21 -12.62
CA SER A 18 8.96 4.70 -12.87
C SER A 18 7.89 5.48 -12.10
N GLY A 19 8.12 5.80 -10.83
CA GLY A 19 7.21 6.62 -10.03
C GLY A 19 7.05 8.04 -10.59
N MET A 20 8.14 8.67 -11.04
CA MET A 20 8.06 10.01 -11.66
C MET A 20 7.28 10.01 -12.98
N LEU A 21 7.34 8.94 -13.76
CA LEU A 21 6.57 8.78 -15.00
C LEU A 21 5.11 8.42 -14.69
N ALA A 22 4.87 7.55 -13.73
CA ALA A 22 3.53 7.16 -13.29
C ALA A 22 2.78 8.33 -12.63
N ALA A 23 3.44 9.14 -11.79
CA ALA A 23 2.84 10.31 -11.15
C ALA A 23 2.30 11.37 -12.13
N ARG A 24 2.68 11.28 -13.40
CA ARG A 24 2.23 12.18 -14.48
C ARG A 24 1.22 11.53 -15.42
N SER A 25 0.84 10.28 -15.17
CA SER A 25 -0.12 9.58 -16.03
C SER A 25 -1.56 9.86 -15.59
N ASP A 26 -2.46 9.99 -16.58
CA ASP A 26 -3.90 10.10 -16.31
C ASP A 26 -4.41 8.87 -15.54
N ALA A 27 -3.83 7.71 -15.74
CA ALA A 27 -4.13 6.49 -15.02
C ALA A 27 -3.83 6.63 -13.51
N ALA A 28 -2.65 7.17 -13.16
CA ALA A 28 -2.31 7.38 -11.75
C ALA A 28 -3.24 8.41 -11.08
N GLU A 29 -3.67 9.44 -11.82
CA GLU A 29 -4.63 10.41 -11.28
C GLU A 29 -6.02 9.79 -11.06
N ARG A 30 -6.51 8.96 -11.97
CA ARG A 30 -7.75 8.20 -11.74
C ARG A 30 -7.60 7.23 -10.57
N GLY A 31 -6.46 6.54 -10.47
CA GLY A 31 -6.14 5.66 -9.35
C GLY A 31 -6.07 6.40 -8.01
N ARG A 32 -5.59 7.64 -7.99
CA ARG A 32 -5.64 8.50 -6.80
C ARG A 32 -7.07 8.74 -6.33
N VAL A 33 -7.97 9.06 -7.25
CA VAL A 33 -9.39 9.27 -6.93
C VAL A 33 -10.02 8.00 -6.35
N ILE A 34 -9.69 6.83 -6.90
CA ILE A 34 -10.13 5.53 -6.38
C ILE A 34 -9.59 5.31 -4.96
N PHE A 35 -8.30 5.54 -4.74
CA PHE A 35 -7.65 5.37 -3.44
C PHE A 35 -8.24 6.30 -2.36
N GLU A 36 -8.56 7.53 -2.73
CA GLU A 36 -9.13 8.55 -1.82
C GLU A 36 -10.65 8.41 -1.64
N SER A 37 -11.29 7.55 -2.41
CA SER A 37 -12.75 7.34 -2.32
C SER A 37 -13.14 6.70 -1.00
N ALA A 38 -14.26 7.18 -0.43
CA ALA A 38 -14.89 6.54 0.72
C ALA A 38 -15.46 5.15 0.39
N GLU A 39 -15.73 4.87 -0.89
CA GLU A 39 -16.26 3.58 -1.34
C GLU A 39 -15.21 2.47 -1.25
N THR A 40 -13.95 2.78 -1.52
CA THR A 40 -12.85 1.81 -1.39
C THR A 40 -12.26 1.76 0.02
N GLY A 41 -12.36 2.85 0.79
CA GLY A 41 -11.96 2.93 2.18
C GLY A 41 -10.45 2.84 2.44
N CYS A 42 -9.59 2.95 1.42
CA CYS A 42 -8.13 2.82 1.59
C CYS A 42 -7.57 3.83 2.60
N THR A 43 -8.08 5.06 2.58
CA THR A 43 -7.64 6.15 3.47
C THR A 43 -8.07 5.97 4.93
N ALA A 44 -8.91 4.98 5.26
CA ALA A 44 -9.25 4.67 6.64
C ALA A 44 -8.02 4.23 7.45
N CYS A 45 -7.10 3.51 6.81
CA CYS A 45 -5.83 3.08 7.40
C CYS A 45 -4.64 3.81 6.76
N HIS A 46 -4.64 3.98 5.43
CA HIS A 46 -3.57 4.62 4.68
C HIS A 46 -3.81 6.13 4.54
N SER A 47 -3.64 6.88 5.62
CA SER A 47 -3.91 8.31 5.68
C SER A 47 -2.68 9.17 6.00
N GLY A 48 -2.83 10.49 5.85
CA GLY A 48 -1.78 11.45 6.14
C GLY A 48 -0.62 11.45 5.15
N ALA A 49 0.43 12.21 5.47
CA ALA A 49 1.58 12.42 4.58
C ALA A 49 2.39 11.16 4.29
N HIS A 50 2.29 10.14 5.13
CA HIS A 50 3.02 8.88 5.00
C HIS A 50 2.12 7.69 4.65
N PHE A 51 0.83 7.93 4.39
CA PHE A 51 -0.15 6.87 4.07
C PHE A 51 -0.21 5.77 5.13
N THR A 52 -0.23 6.16 6.42
CA THR A 52 -0.34 5.23 7.54
C THR A 52 -1.02 5.90 8.72
N ASP A 53 -1.91 5.18 9.39
CA ASP A 53 -2.48 5.53 10.69
C ASP A 53 -1.61 5.06 11.86
N ASN A 54 -0.54 4.32 11.55
CA ASN A 54 0.39 3.74 12.53
C ASN A 54 -0.25 2.75 13.51
N LEU A 55 -1.45 2.23 13.19
CA LEU A 55 -2.16 1.23 13.99
C LEU A 55 -1.94 -0.18 13.42
N ALA A 56 -2.24 -1.19 14.24
CA ALA A 56 -2.13 -2.59 13.85
C ALA A 56 -3.52 -3.18 13.55
N TRP A 57 -3.66 -3.79 12.39
CA TRP A 57 -4.89 -4.37 11.88
C TRP A 57 -4.73 -5.84 11.51
N ASP A 58 -5.77 -6.62 11.77
CA ASP A 58 -5.92 -7.94 11.20
C ASP A 58 -6.65 -7.82 9.87
N ILE A 59 -5.93 -8.05 8.78
CA ILE A 59 -6.49 -8.14 7.43
C ILE A 59 -6.48 -9.58 6.91
N GLY A 60 -6.24 -10.55 7.79
CA GLY A 60 -6.14 -11.97 7.44
C GLY A 60 -4.83 -12.34 6.73
N SER A 61 -3.80 -11.48 6.80
CA SER A 61 -2.49 -11.75 6.17
C SER A 61 -1.55 -12.55 7.06
N ALA A 62 -1.91 -12.81 8.32
CA ALA A 62 -1.12 -13.63 9.20
C ALA A 62 -1.02 -15.06 8.64
N ALA A 63 0.16 -15.43 8.14
CA ALA A 63 0.48 -16.82 7.94
C ALA A 63 0.56 -17.48 9.32
N ARG A 64 -0.13 -18.59 9.52
CA ARG A 64 0.04 -19.39 10.74
C ARG A 64 1.44 -19.97 10.71
N VAL A 65 2.37 -19.29 11.37
CA VAL A 65 3.71 -19.81 11.63
C VAL A 65 3.63 -20.58 12.95
N GLU A 66 3.94 -21.86 12.93
CA GLU A 66 3.97 -22.70 14.14
C GLU A 66 4.83 -22.03 15.22
N GLY A 67 4.24 -21.75 16.38
CA GLY A 67 4.88 -21.04 17.49
C GLY A 67 4.74 -19.51 17.47
N MET A 68 3.99 -18.94 16.52
CA MET A 68 3.65 -17.53 16.45
C MET A 68 2.13 -17.32 16.39
N ASP A 69 1.37 -18.17 17.03
CA ASP A 69 -0.11 -18.22 16.94
C ASP A 69 -0.82 -16.95 17.43
N ASP A 70 -0.11 -16.04 18.10
CA ASP A 70 -0.65 -14.81 18.67
C ASP A 70 -0.41 -13.56 17.81
N ILE A 71 0.26 -13.65 16.65
CA ILE A 71 0.51 -12.50 15.78
C ILE A 71 -0.48 -12.52 14.61
N ASP A 72 -1.64 -11.89 14.82
CA ASP A 72 -2.70 -11.75 13.82
C ASP A 72 -2.80 -10.34 13.22
N ARG A 73 -2.06 -9.37 13.78
CA ARG A 73 -2.16 -7.95 13.43
C ARG A 73 -0.82 -7.38 13.02
N PHE A 74 -0.84 -6.63 11.94
CA PHE A 74 0.35 -5.93 11.44
C PHE A 74 0.07 -4.43 11.35
N GLN A 75 1.10 -3.65 11.68
CA GLN A 75 1.03 -2.20 11.57
C GLN A 75 0.84 -1.79 10.11
N THR A 76 -0.06 -0.82 9.87
CA THR A 76 -0.23 -0.21 8.55
C THR A 76 1.10 0.34 8.05
N PRO A 77 1.66 -0.20 6.96
CA PRO A 77 2.95 0.26 6.47
C PRO A 77 2.85 1.63 5.81
N VAL A 78 3.96 2.36 5.81
CA VAL A 78 4.16 3.55 4.97
C VAL A 78 4.14 3.12 3.51
N LEU A 79 3.43 3.87 2.63
CA LEU A 79 3.31 3.48 1.22
C LEU A 79 4.29 4.16 0.27
N HIS A 80 5.22 4.97 0.79
CA HIS A 80 6.22 5.62 -0.06
C HIS A 80 7.18 4.62 -0.72
N GLY A 81 7.34 4.76 -2.02
CA GLY A 81 8.28 3.96 -2.79
C GLY A 81 7.82 2.54 -3.07
N LEU A 82 6.53 2.27 -3.06
CA LEU A 82 5.96 0.94 -3.28
C LEU A 82 6.48 0.24 -4.55
N ALA A 83 6.71 0.97 -5.63
CA ALA A 83 7.24 0.39 -6.88
C ALA A 83 8.58 -0.35 -6.72
N ARG A 84 9.29 -0.14 -5.60
CA ARG A 84 10.59 -0.76 -5.29
C ARG A 84 10.55 -1.68 -4.09
N SER A 85 9.40 -1.84 -3.47
CA SER A 85 9.27 -2.53 -2.19
C SER A 85 8.88 -4.01 -2.33
N ALA A 86 8.74 -4.51 -3.56
CA ALA A 86 8.46 -5.93 -3.78
C ALA A 86 9.56 -6.82 -3.16
N PRO A 87 9.21 -8.00 -2.61
CA PRO A 87 7.86 -8.55 -2.45
C PRO A 87 7.07 -7.88 -1.32
N TYR A 88 5.74 -7.99 -1.36
CA TYR A 88 4.81 -7.33 -0.43
C TYR A 88 4.33 -8.27 0.66
N PHE A 89 3.72 -7.68 1.71
CA PHE A 89 3.38 -8.25 3.00
C PHE A 89 4.59 -8.61 3.88
N HIS A 90 4.30 -8.89 5.16
CA HIS A 90 5.32 -9.21 6.16
C HIS A 90 6.11 -10.48 5.84
N ASP A 91 5.52 -11.40 5.07
CA ASP A 91 6.08 -12.68 4.67
C ASP A 91 6.59 -12.70 3.20
N GLY A 92 6.43 -11.59 2.48
CA GLY A 92 6.81 -11.50 1.07
C GLY A 92 5.96 -12.37 0.13
N SER A 93 4.75 -12.75 0.53
CA SER A 93 3.90 -13.69 -0.21
C SER A 93 3.35 -13.15 -1.53
N LEU A 94 3.40 -11.84 -1.75
CA LEU A 94 2.92 -11.21 -2.98
C LEU A 94 4.06 -10.59 -3.77
N SER A 95 4.17 -10.96 -5.01
CA SER A 95 5.28 -10.58 -5.89
C SER A 95 5.10 -9.23 -6.57
N SER A 96 3.87 -8.71 -6.68
CA SER A 96 3.55 -7.47 -7.39
C SER A 96 2.37 -6.72 -6.79
N LEU A 97 2.23 -5.43 -7.14
CA LEU A 97 1.08 -4.62 -6.75
C LEU A 97 -0.19 -5.06 -7.48
N GLU A 98 -0.07 -5.57 -8.70
CA GLU A 98 -1.16 -6.15 -9.44
C GLU A 98 -1.75 -7.34 -8.69
N GLU A 99 -0.89 -8.23 -8.22
CA GLU A 99 -1.30 -9.39 -7.43
C GLU A 99 -1.93 -8.97 -6.09
N LEU A 100 -1.39 -7.94 -5.44
CA LEU A 100 -1.93 -7.38 -4.21
C LEU A 100 -3.35 -6.82 -4.42
N VAL A 101 -3.53 -5.99 -5.43
CA VAL A 101 -4.84 -5.40 -5.74
C VAL A 101 -5.85 -6.48 -6.07
N GLU A 102 -5.48 -7.47 -6.90
CA GLU A 102 -6.39 -8.56 -7.29
C GLU A 102 -6.79 -9.45 -6.11
N LYS A 103 -5.81 -9.90 -5.33
CA LYS A 103 -6.05 -10.90 -4.27
C LYS A 103 -6.56 -10.32 -2.95
N TRP A 104 -6.31 -9.03 -2.68
CA TRP A 104 -6.60 -8.43 -1.38
C TRP A 104 -7.58 -7.27 -1.46
N VAL A 105 -7.39 -6.33 -2.39
CA VAL A 105 -8.32 -5.20 -2.54
C VAL A 105 -9.63 -5.67 -3.18
N ARG A 106 -9.57 -6.35 -4.32
CA ARG A 106 -10.77 -6.83 -5.03
C ARG A 106 -11.50 -7.99 -4.33
N SER A 107 -10.91 -8.57 -3.31
CA SER A 107 -11.56 -9.57 -2.45
C SER A 107 -12.06 -9.01 -1.11
N ASP A 108 -12.07 -7.67 -0.96
CA ASP A 108 -12.51 -6.93 0.24
C ASP A 108 -11.79 -7.32 1.54
N LYS A 109 -10.57 -7.83 1.44
CA LYS A 109 -9.73 -8.13 2.59
C LYS A 109 -8.95 -6.91 3.08
N MET A 110 -8.62 -6.01 2.16
CA MET A 110 -7.94 -4.75 2.44
C MET A 110 -8.67 -3.63 1.71
N GLY A 111 -9.60 -2.97 2.41
CA GLY A 111 -10.54 -2.03 1.81
C GLY A 111 -11.77 -2.72 1.22
N MET A 112 -12.51 -2.03 0.37
CA MET A 112 -13.73 -2.48 -0.29
C MET A 112 -13.60 -2.28 -1.80
N GLY A 113 -12.89 -3.15 -2.47
CA GLY A 113 -12.55 -3.03 -3.88
C GLY A 113 -13.15 -4.07 -4.80
N SER A 114 -14.07 -4.92 -4.31
CA SER A 114 -14.70 -5.98 -5.12
C SER A 114 -15.53 -5.46 -6.30
N HIS A 115 -15.97 -4.20 -6.22
CA HIS A 115 -16.73 -3.52 -7.27
C HIS A 115 -15.85 -2.92 -8.38
N LEU A 116 -14.53 -2.83 -8.18
CA LEU A 116 -13.64 -2.23 -9.17
C LEU A 116 -13.57 -3.08 -10.44
N SER A 117 -13.70 -2.43 -11.59
CA SER A 117 -13.41 -3.01 -12.89
C SER A 117 -11.92 -3.28 -13.07
N ASP A 118 -11.55 -4.02 -14.11
CA ASP A 118 -10.14 -4.30 -14.42
C ASP A 118 -9.36 -3.03 -14.75
N ASP A 119 -9.98 -2.07 -15.44
CA ASP A 119 -9.36 -0.77 -15.76
C ASP A 119 -9.14 0.07 -14.49
N GLU A 120 -10.12 0.11 -13.57
CA GLU A 120 -9.99 0.82 -12.30
C GLU A 120 -8.94 0.18 -11.38
N ALA A 121 -8.86 -1.14 -11.36
CA ALA A 121 -7.81 -1.86 -10.64
C ALA A 121 -6.42 -1.53 -11.21
N ALA A 122 -6.28 -1.44 -12.54
CA ALA A 122 -5.04 -1.04 -13.19
C ALA A 122 -4.68 0.43 -12.90
N ASP A 123 -5.67 1.33 -12.87
CA ASP A 123 -5.49 2.74 -12.48
C ASP A 123 -5.02 2.85 -11.01
N LEU A 124 -5.62 2.07 -10.10
CA LEU A 124 -5.19 2.00 -8.70
C LEU A 124 -3.74 1.54 -8.59
N VAL A 125 -3.34 0.50 -9.32
CA VAL A 125 -1.95 0.03 -9.38
C VAL A 125 -1.02 1.12 -9.90
N ALA A 126 -1.42 1.87 -10.94
CA ALA A 126 -0.63 2.97 -11.48
C ALA A 126 -0.39 4.07 -10.41
N TYR A 127 -1.41 4.39 -9.62
CA TYR A 127 -1.27 5.33 -8.50
C TYR A 127 -0.33 4.79 -7.43
N LEU A 128 -0.53 3.55 -6.96
CA LEU A 128 0.32 2.92 -5.96
C LEU A 128 1.80 2.87 -6.37
N LYS A 129 2.09 2.73 -7.66
CA LYS A 129 3.46 2.80 -8.20
C LYS A 129 4.03 4.22 -8.23
N SER A 130 3.20 5.24 -8.07
CA SER A 130 3.59 6.65 -8.17
C SER A 130 3.94 7.29 -6.83
N ILE A 131 3.57 6.66 -5.71
CA ILE A 131 3.76 7.16 -4.34
C ILE A 131 4.94 6.57 -3.61
#